data_6b85df3bc9ec6fc811b3f1a6fea89e04
#
_entry.id   6b85df3bc9ec6fc811b3f1a6fea89e04
#
_cell.length_a   1.000
_cell.length_b   1.000
_cell.length_c   1.000
_cell.angle_alpha   90.00
_cell.angle_beta   90.00
_cell.angle_gamma   90.00
#
_symmetry.space_group_name_H-M   'P 1'
#
loop_
_entity.id
_entity.type
_entity.pdbx_description
1 polymer ?
#
loop_
_entity_poly.entity_id
_entity_poly.type
_entity_poly.pdbx_seq_one_letter_code
_entity_poly.pdbx_strand_id
1 'polypeptide(L)'
;MGNVRTEGDFIKINEWLLPLSWLYGLGVKFRNMLFEVGILQSRSFDVPVISVGNITVGGTGKTPHVEYLIGLLKDKVKVAVLSRGYKRKTRGFVIADENATAKTVGDEPLQMKRKFGDDITVAVDRNRCHGIDRLTGNDSPGDIDVVLLDDAFQHRYVTPGINILLVD
;
A
#
# COMPACT_ATOMS: atom_id res chain seq x y z
N MET A 1 19.32 -38.33 18.92
CA MET A 1 19.34 -37.13 19.78
C MET A 1 18.89 -35.97 18.91
N GLY A 2 17.63 -35.63 19.01
CA GLY A 2 17.03 -34.55 18.23
C GLY A 2 17.35 -33.20 18.84
N ASN A 3 17.91 -32.30 18.03
CA ASN A 3 18.05 -30.89 18.40
C ASN A 3 16.66 -30.24 18.43
N VAL A 4 16.18 -29.95 19.63
CA VAL A 4 15.05 -29.04 19.85
C VAL A 4 15.54 -27.64 19.47
N ARG A 5 15.03 -27.08 18.38
CA ARG A 5 15.20 -25.65 18.07
C ARG A 5 14.38 -24.85 19.09
N THR A 6 15.04 -24.22 20.02
CA THR A 6 14.44 -23.21 20.87
C THR A 6 14.20 -21.93 20.06
N GLU A 7 12.96 -21.46 20.05
CA GLU A 7 12.57 -20.14 19.58
C GLU A 7 13.41 -19.07 20.28
N GLY A 8 14.24 -18.36 19.56
CA GLY A 8 15.11 -17.33 20.12
C GLY A 8 16.30 -16.97 19.25
N ASP A 9 16.20 -17.11 17.93
CA ASP A 9 17.16 -16.47 17.03
C ASP A 9 16.92 -14.95 17.06
N PHE A 10 17.49 -14.32 18.11
CA PHE A 10 17.62 -12.87 18.17
C PHE A 10 18.38 -12.43 16.92
N ILE A 11 17.70 -11.63 16.07
CA ILE A 11 18.33 -10.93 14.96
C ILE A 11 19.53 -10.22 15.53
N LYS A 12 20.75 -10.61 15.15
CA LYS A 12 21.99 -9.93 15.57
C LYS A 12 21.90 -8.49 15.06
N ILE A 13 21.47 -7.60 15.94
CA ILE A 13 21.45 -6.16 15.65
C ILE A 13 22.90 -5.74 15.52
N ASN A 14 23.28 -5.26 14.36
CA ASN A 14 24.62 -4.75 14.14
C ASN A 14 24.73 -3.40 14.87
N GLU A 15 25.38 -3.40 16.04
CA GLU A 15 25.51 -2.23 16.93
C GLU A 15 26.11 -1.01 16.22
N TRP A 16 26.92 -1.21 15.20
CA TRP A 16 27.47 -0.14 14.36
C TRP A 16 26.38 0.64 13.58
N LEU A 17 25.19 0.07 13.41
CA LEU A 17 24.05 0.71 12.74
C LEU A 17 23.16 1.50 13.73
N LEU A 18 23.41 1.42 15.04
CA LEU A 18 22.61 2.15 16.04
C LEU A 18 22.60 3.66 15.83
N PRO A 19 23.73 4.36 15.53
CA PRO A 19 23.71 5.80 15.28
C PRO A 19 22.84 6.15 14.03
N LEU A 20 22.92 5.29 13.00
CA LEU A 20 22.15 5.48 11.77
C LEU A 20 20.65 5.26 12.00
N SER A 21 20.30 4.27 12.82
CA SER A 21 18.93 4.00 13.27
C SER A 21 18.36 5.16 14.09
N TRP A 22 19.17 5.76 14.95
CA TRP A 22 18.80 6.95 15.74
C TRP A 22 18.52 8.16 14.85
N LEU A 23 19.39 8.41 13.87
CA LEU A 23 19.22 9.49 12.90
C LEU A 23 17.96 9.29 12.05
N TYR A 24 17.71 8.05 11.61
CA TYR A 24 16.48 7.68 10.92
C TYR A 24 15.24 7.90 11.79
N GLY A 25 15.27 7.44 13.05
CA GLY A 25 14.18 7.63 14.01
C GLY A 25 13.88 9.12 14.27
N LEU A 26 14.92 9.95 14.36
CA LEU A 26 14.77 11.41 14.50
C LEU A 26 14.11 12.01 13.25
N GLY A 27 14.51 11.60 12.05
CA GLY A 27 13.89 12.04 10.79
C GLY A 27 12.41 11.65 10.72
N VAL A 28 12.04 10.44 11.15
CA VAL A 28 10.65 9.99 11.21
C VAL A 28 9.85 10.80 12.23
N LYS A 29 10.39 11.06 13.43
CA LYS A 29 9.75 11.90 14.45
C LYS A 29 9.54 13.33 13.94
N PHE A 30 10.56 13.92 13.32
CA PHE A 30 10.47 15.25 12.75
C PHE A 30 9.38 15.34 11.67
N ARG A 31 9.35 14.39 10.73
CA ARG A 31 8.28 14.32 9.72
C ARG A 31 6.89 14.20 10.37
N ASN A 32 6.75 13.37 11.39
CA ASN A 32 5.48 13.20 12.08
C ASN A 32 5.03 14.49 12.78
N MET A 33 5.97 15.20 13.43
CA MET A 33 5.71 16.50 14.02
C MET A 33 5.23 17.51 12.97
N LEU A 34 5.79 17.52 11.77
CA LEU A 34 5.35 18.41 10.68
C LEU A 34 3.90 18.16 10.27
N PHE A 35 3.40 16.90 10.35
CA PHE A 35 1.98 16.59 10.15
C PHE A 35 1.13 17.07 11.34
N GLU A 36 1.60 16.94 12.57
CA GLU A 36 0.86 17.34 13.78
C GLU A 36 0.71 18.86 13.89
N VAL A 37 1.73 19.62 13.50
CA VAL A 37 1.67 21.09 13.46
C VAL A 37 1.02 21.64 12.18
N GLY A 38 0.52 20.76 11.27
CA GLY A 38 -0.20 21.17 10.08
C GLY A 38 0.67 21.72 8.92
N ILE A 39 2.01 21.65 9.02
CA ILE A 39 2.91 22.06 7.93
C ILE A 39 2.81 21.07 6.77
N LEU A 40 2.78 19.77 7.07
CA LEU A 40 2.43 18.72 6.11
C LEU A 40 0.95 18.39 6.27
N GLN A 41 0.22 18.45 5.17
CA GLN A 41 -1.21 18.19 5.17
C GLN A 41 -1.53 16.79 4.64
N SER A 42 -2.45 16.12 5.30
CA SER A 42 -3.09 14.92 4.76
C SER A 42 -4.28 15.37 3.92
N ARG A 43 -4.52 14.69 2.80
CA ARG A 43 -5.59 15.00 1.86
C ARG A 43 -6.69 13.96 1.93
N SER A 44 -7.93 14.41 2.04
CA SER A 44 -9.14 13.59 1.85
C SER A 44 -9.58 13.66 0.40
N PHE A 45 -10.34 12.68 -0.05
CA PHE A 45 -10.85 12.57 -1.42
C PHE A 45 -12.37 12.37 -1.37
N ASP A 46 -13.07 12.79 -2.41
CA ASP A 46 -14.52 12.62 -2.52
C ASP A 46 -14.91 11.16 -2.67
N VAL A 47 -14.04 10.35 -3.28
CA VAL A 47 -14.18 8.90 -3.36
C VAL A 47 -13.82 8.26 -2.02
N PRO A 48 -14.58 7.28 -1.52
CA PRO A 48 -14.21 6.48 -0.38
C PRO A 48 -12.86 5.80 -0.56
N VAL A 49 -11.96 6.02 0.38
CA VAL A 49 -10.63 5.39 0.40
C VAL A 49 -10.53 4.45 1.59
N ILE A 50 -10.20 3.20 1.33
CA ILE A 50 -9.96 2.17 2.34
C ILE A 50 -8.47 1.83 2.33
N SER A 51 -7.78 2.03 3.43
CA SER A 51 -6.36 1.69 3.57
C SER A 51 -6.22 0.34 4.28
N VAL A 52 -5.44 -0.55 3.69
CA VAL A 52 -5.04 -1.82 4.30
C VAL A 52 -3.53 -1.78 4.55
N GLY A 53 -3.12 -2.05 5.77
CA GLY A 53 -1.71 -2.03 6.13
C GLY A 53 -1.42 -2.89 7.36
N ASN A 54 -0.15 -2.97 7.74
CA ASN A 54 0.30 -3.67 8.94
C ASN A 54 1.32 -2.85 9.73
N ILE A 55 1.49 -3.18 10.99
CA ILE A 55 2.50 -2.57 11.87
C ILE A 55 3.80 -3.38 11.82
N THR A 56 3.71 -4.68 11.62
CA THR A 56 4.86 -5.60 11.68
C THR A 56 5.54 -5.76 10.33
N VAL A 57 6.87 -5.97 10.35
CA VAL A 57 7.65 -6.30 9.17
C VAL A 57 7.55 -7.81 8.94
N GLY A 58 6.87 -8.22 7.86
CA GLY A 58 6.74 -9.65 7.51
C GLY A 58 5.51 -9.96 6.66
N GLY A 59 5.31 -11.22 6.35
CA GLY A 59 4.20 -11.74 5.54
C GLY A 59 2.87 -11.79 6.29
N THR A 60 2.37 -10.69 6.84
CA THR A 60 1.14 -10.59 7.64
C THR A 60 -0.16 -10.82 6.87
N GLY A 61 -0.07 -11.38 5.66
CA GLY A 61 -1.27 -11.71 4.88
C GLY A 61 -2.01 -10.49 4.31
N LYS A 62 -1.36 -9.33 4.10
CA LYS A 62 -2.00 -8.13 3.50
C LYS A 62 -2.72 -8.44 2.20
N THR A 63 -2.03 -9.07 1.26
CA THR A 63 -2.60 -9.42 -0.06
C THR A 63 -3.87 -10.24 0.02
N PRO A 64 -3.96 -11.33 0.82
CA PRO A 64 -5.22 -12.05 1.03
C PRO A 64 -6.36 -11.20 1.60
N HIS A 65 -6.06 -10.25 2.49
CA HIS A 65 -7.10 -9.37 3.04
C HIS A 65 -7.59 -8.34 2.02
N VAL A 66 -6.68 -7.77 1.21
CA VAL A 66 -7.07 -6.90 0.09
C VAL A 66 -7.92 -7.69 -0.91
N GLU A 67 -7.52 -8.91 -1.28
CA GLU A 67 -8.27 -9.79 -2.17
C GLU A 67 -9.65 -10.15 -1.61
N TYR A 68 -9.77 -10.37 -0.29
CA TYR A 68 -11.05 -10.59 0.37
C TYR A 68 -11.96 -9.37 0.26
N LEU A 69 -11.45 -8.16 0.50
CA LEU A 69 -12.20 -6.93 0.35
C LEU A 69 -12.66 -6.71 -1.10
N ILE A 70 -11.79 -6.97 -2.07
CA ILE A 70 -12.15 -6.93 -3.48
C ILE A 70 -13.33 -7.87 -3.74
N GLY A 71 -13.26 -9.12 -3.26
CA GLY A 71 -14.33 -10.11 -3.41
C GLY A 71 -15.67 -9.67 -2.82
N LEU A 72 -15.68 -8.89 -1.73
CA LEU A 72 -16.89 -8.36 -1.12
C LEU A 72 -17.51 -7.20 -1.90
N LEU A 73 -16.69 -6.42 -2.60
CA LEU A 73 -17.06 -5.12 -3.18
C LEU A 73 -17.30 -5.17 -4.69
N LYS A 74 -16.50 -5.95 -5.43
CA LYS A 74 -16.44 -5.90 -6.90
C LYS A 74 -17.78 -6.12 -7.63
N ASP A 75 -18.68 -6.89 -7.03
CA ASP A 75 -20.00 -7.18 -7.61
C ASP A 75 -21.05 -6.09 -7.30
N LYS A 76 -20.68 -5.10 -6.47
CA LYS A 76 -21.58 -4.04 -5.99
C LYS A 76 -21.16 -2.65 -6.43
N VAL A 77 -19.86 -2.40 -6.51
CA VAL A 77 -19.25 -1.10 -6.78
C VAL A 77 -18.00 -1.26 -7.63
N LYS A 78 -17.62 -0.21 -8.34
CA LYS A 78 -16.40 -0.17 -9.16
C LYS A 78 -15.19 0.07 -8.26
N VAL A 79 -14.38 -0.96 -8.09
CA VAL A 79 -13.23 -0.99 -7.19
C VAL A 79 -11.96 -0.66 -7.96
N ALA A 80 -11.18 0.29 -7.44
CA ALA A 80 -9.79 0.46 -7.83
C ALA A 80 -8.85 0.03 -6.70
N VAL A 81 -7.78 -0.66 -7.04
CA VAL A 81 -6.68 -0.98 -6.12
C VAL A 81 -5.46 -0.15 -6.50
N LEU A 82 -4.95 0.62 -5.56
CA LEU A 82 -3.75 1.43 -5.74
C LEU A 82 -2.62 0.95 -4.83
N SER A 83 -1.61 0.35 -5.43
CA SER A 83 -0.42 -0.15 -4.76
C SER A 83 0.82 0.73 -5.06
N ARG A 84 1.89 0.55 -4.32
CA ARG A 84 3.18 1.20 -4.56
C ARG A 84 3.90 0.64 -5.78
N GLY A 85 3.64 -0.61 -6.11
CA GLY A 85 4.39 -1.35 -7.12
C GLY A 85 5.82 -1.63 -6.67
N TYR A 86 5.98 -2.41 -5.60
CA TYR A 86 7.30 -2.75 -5.07
C TYR A 86 8.16 -3.45 -6.15
N LYS A 87 9.44 -3.10 -6.25
CA LYS A 87 10.44 -3.60 -7.23
C LYS A 87 10.09 -3.37 -8.72
N ARG A 88 9.03 -2.63 -9.06
CA ARG A 88 8.77 -2.26 -10.46
C ARG A 88 9.87 -1.37 -11.02
N LYS A 89 10.07 -1.42 -12.34
CA LYS A 89 11.04 -0.57 -13.05
C LYS A 89 10.42 0.73 -13.57
N THR A 90 9.09 0.76 -13.73
CA THR A 90 8.35 1.95 -14.19
C THR A 90 8.29 3.01 -13.09
N ARG A 91 8.02 4.26 -13.51
CA ARG A 91 7.83 5.41 -12.61
C ARG A 91 6.48 6.06 -12.85
N GLY A 92 6.00 6.82 -11.86
CA GLY A 92 4.73 7.54 -11.94
C GLY A 92 3.52 6.58 -11.89
N PHE A 93 2.40 7.07 -12.36
CA PHE A 93 1.14 6.33 -12.41
C PHE A 93 1.12 5.34 -13.57
N VAL A 94 0.77 4.10 -13.30
CA VAL A 94 0.61 3.03 -14.30
C VAL A 94 -0.59 2.19 -13.96
N ILE A 95 -1.48 1.98 -14.93
CA ILE A 95 -2.59 1.03 -14.82
C ILE A 95 -2.11 -0.34 -15.31
N ALA A 96 -2.48 -1.39 -14.60
CA ALA A 96 -2.21 -2.75 -15.01
C ALA A 96 -3.22 -3.18 -16.09
N ASP A 97 -2.74 -3.29 -17.31
CA ASP A 97 -3.46 -3.82 -18.47
C ASP A 97 -3.19 -5.32 -18.67
N GLU A 98 -3.67 -5.89 -19.76
CA GLU A 98 -3.45 -7.30 -20.12
C GLU A 98 -1.97 -7.63 -20.37
N ASN A 99 -1.16 -6.65 -20.77
CA ASN A 99 0.26 -6.78 -21.05
C ASN A 99 1.13 -6.48 -19.82
N ALA A 100 0.52 -6.20 -18.67
CA ALA A 100 1.23 -5.88 -17.44
C ALA A 100 2.13 -7.03 -17.02
N THR A 101 3.30 -6.68 -16.52
CA THR A 101 4.32 -7.61 -16.00
C THR A 101 4.76 -7.19 -14.61
N ALA A 102 5.38 -8.09 -13.86
CA ALA A 102 5.99 -7.76 -12.58
C ALA A 102 7.02 -6.60 -12.68
N LYS A 103 7.66 -6.44 -13.84
CA LYS A 103 8.59 -5.33 -14.10
C LYS A 103 7.86 -3.99 -14.28
N THR A 104 6.63 -3.99 -14.77
CA THR A 104 5.86 -2.76 -15.02
C THR A 104 5.04 -2.33 -13.81
N VAL A 105 4.42 -3.27 -13.09
CA VAL A 105 3.49 -2.93 -12.00
C VAL A 105 3.89 -3.51 -10.62
N GLY A 106 4.79 -4.50 -10.57
CA GLY A 106 5.15 -5.25 -9.37
C GLY A 106 4.38 -6.57 -9.27
N ASP A 107 4.85 -7.47 -8.38
CA ASP A 107 4.30 -8.82 -8.28
C ASP A 107 2.87 -8.85 -7.73
N GLU A 108 2.61 -8.15 -6.61
CA GLU A 108 1.31 -8.14 -5.95
C GLU A 108 0.20 -7.50 -6.81
N PRO A 109 0.40 -6.30 -7.42
CA PRO A 109 -0.59 -5.73 -8.34
C PRO A 109 -0.85 -6.62 -9.57
N LEU A 110 0.19 -7.26 -10.11
CA LEU A 110 0.05 -8.19 -11.22
C LEU A 110 -0.80 -9.41 -10.83
N GLN A 111 -0.58 -9.96 -9.63
CA GLN A 111 -1.38 -11.06 -9.10
C GLN A 111 -2.87 -10.67 -9.01
N MET A 112 -3.18 -9.49 -8.47
CA MET A 112 -4.55 -8.98 -8.35
C MET A 112 -5.18 -8.80 -9.75
N LYS A 113 -4.46 -8.20 -10.71
CA LYS A 113 -4.97 -8.05 -12.09
C LYS A 113 -5.25 -9.39 -12.75
N ARG A 114 -4.37 -10.38 -12.58
CA ARG A 114 -4.58 -11.74 -13.13
C ARG A 114 -5.75 -12.48 -12.50
N LYS A 115 -5.97 -12.26 -11.18
CA LYS A 115 -7.03 -12.93 -10.44
C LYS A 115 -8.41 -12.36 -10.72
N PHE A 116 -8.53 -11.04 -10.81
CA PHE A 116 -9.80 -10.35 -10.91
C PHE A 116 -10.11 -9.78 -12.30
N GLY A 117 -9.14 -9.79 -13.21
CA GLY A 117 -9.33 -9.34 -14.61
C GLY A 117 -9.80 -7.90 -14.68
N ASP A 118 -10.91 -7.70 -15.40
CA ASP A 118 -11.54 -6.39 -15.60
C ASP A 118 -12.63 -6.06 -14.59
N ASP A 119 -12.89 -6.96 -13.63
CA ASP A 119 -13.81 -6.69 -12.52
C ASP A 119 -13.32 -5.54 -11.62
N ILE A 120 -12.02 -5.23 -11.67
CA ILE A 120 -11.39 -4.16 -10.90
C ILE A 120 -10.37 -3.39 -11.74
N THR A 121 -10.12 -2.13 -11.35
CA THR A 121 -8.99 -1.37 -11.87
C THR A 121 -7.80 -1.51 -10.94
N VAL A 122 -6.67 -2.01 -11.44
CA VAL A 122 -5.42 -2.10 -10.67
C VAL A 122 -4.44 -1.05 -11.18
N ALA A 123 -3.97 -0.20 -10.28
CA ALA A 123 -3.01 0.84 -10.59
C ALA A 123 -1.86 0.89 -9.58
N VAL A 124 -0.76 1.46 -9.99
CA VAL A 124 0.42 1.63 -9.14
C VAL A 124 0.97 3.05 -9.25
N ASP A 125 1.22 3.66 -8.09
CA ASP A 125 1.93 4.92 -7.97
C ASP A 125 2.63 5.01 -6.61
N ARG A 126 3.83 5.59 -6.56
CA ARG A 126 4.50 5.90 -5.29
C ARG A 126 3.83 7.04 -4.55
N ASN A 127 3.31 8.01 -5.29
CA ASN A 127 2.51 9.12 -4.75
C ASN A 127 1.04 8.72 -4.75
N ARG A 128 0.54 8.32 -3.58
CA ARG A 128 -0.85 7.85 -3.43
C ARG A 128 -1.87 8.94 -3.77
N CYS A 129 -1.59 10.21 -3.38
CA CYS A 129 -2.51 11.30 -3.72
C CYS A 129 -2.62 11.47 -5.23
N HIS A 130 -1.49 11.51 -5.93
CA HIS A 130 -1.48 11.58 -7.40
C HIS A 130 -2.16 10.36 -8.03
N GLY A 131 -1.91 9.16 -7.48
CA GLY A 131 -2.56 7.93 -7.97
C GLY A 131 -4.08 7.96 -7.83
N ILE A 132 -4.61 8.47 -6.70
CA ILE A 132 -6.05 8.62 -6.48
C ILE A 132 -6.60 9.68 -7.46
N ASP A 133 -5.95 10.83 -7.60
CA ASP A 133 -6.37 11.87 -8.55
C ASP A 133 -6.47 11.34 -10.00
N ARG A 134 -5.52 10.51 -10.41
CA ARG A 134 -5.51 9.87 -11.74
C ARG A 134 -6.60 8.80 -11.89
N LEU A 135 -6.98 8.14 -10.81
CA LEU A 135 -8.04 7.13 -10.81
C LEU A 135 -9.45 7.73 -10.81
N THR A 136 -9.61 8.95 -10.25
CA THR A 136 -10.94 9.55 -10.01
C THR A 136 -11.15 10.89 -10.74
N GLY A 137 -10.12 11.39 -11.42
CA GLY A 137 -10.18 12.64 -12.18
C GLY A 137 -10.84 12.47 -13.56
N ASN A 138 -10.91 13.56 -14.32
CA ASN A 138 -11.56 13.60 -15.64
C ASN A 138 -10.91 12.64 -16.67
N ASP A 139 -9.62 12.31 -16.50
CA ASP A 139 -8.90 11.35 -17.34
C ASP A 139 -8.85 9.95 -16.72
N SER A 140 -9.80 9.63 -15.84
CA SER A 140 -9.84 8.33 -15.16
C SER A 140 -10.15 7.20 -16.16
N PRO A 141 -9.70 5.96 -15.85
CA PRO A 141 -10.00 4.80 -16.70
C PRO A 141 -11.49 4.38 -16.65
N GLY A 142 -12.29 5.04 -15.84
CA GLY A 142 -13.71 4.79 -15.64
C GLY A 142 -14.21 5.40 -14.34
N ASP A 143 -15.52 5.29 -14.09
CA ASP A 143 -16.08 5.71 -12.81
C ASP A 143 -15.57 4.75 -11.71
N ILE A 144 -14.90 5.27 -10.71
CA ILE A 144 -14.42 4.51 -9.55
C ILE A 144 -15.24 4.91 -8.33
N ASP A 145 -15.88 3.92 -7.70
CA ASP A 145 -16.72 4.15 -6.52
C ASP A 145 -15.92 4.02 -5.22
N VAL A 146 -14.83 3.24 -5.20
CA VAL A 146 -13.99 3.04 -4.02
C VAL A 146 -12.54 2.75 -4.41
N VAL A 147 -11.60 3.31 -3.65
CA VAL A 147 -10.17 3.06 -3.81
C VAL A 147 -9.64 2.26 -2.62
N LEU A 148 -9.09 1.08 -2.88
CA LEU A 148 -8.35 0.28 -1.89
C LEU A 148 -6.87 0.63 -1.99
N LEU A 149 -6.28 1.13 -0.91
CA LEU A 149 -4.85 1.37 -0.80
C LEU A 149 -4.17 0.15 -0.18
N ASP A 150 -3.34 -0.48 -0.96
CA ASP A 150 -2.50 -1.58 -0.51
C ASP A 150 -1.18 -1.05 0.07
N ASP A 151 -0.82 -1.54 1.27
CA ASP A 151 0.40 -1.19 2.02
C ASP A 151 0.56 0.33 2.24
N ALA A 152 -0.51 1.00 2.68
CA ALA A 152 -0.53 2.45 2.80
C ALA A 152 -0.55 2.99 4.24
N PHE A 153 -0.49 2.15 5.28
CA PHE A 153 -0.60 2.59 6.68
C PHE A 153 0.41 3.69 7.07
N GLN A 154 1.63 3.65 6.53
CA GLN A 154 2.67 4.65 6.80
C GLN A 154 2.55 5.90 5.90
N HIS A 155 1.59 5.93 4.97
CA HIS A 155 1.46 7.00 3.98
C HIS A 155 0.53 8.11 4.45
N ARG A 156 0.99 8.93 5.43
CA ARG A 156 0.20 9.96 6.11
C ARG A 156 -0.33 11.10 5.22
N TYR A 157 0.04 11.16 3.94
CA TYR A 157 -0.45 12.18 2.99
C TYR A 157 -1.89 11.94 2.52
N VAL A 158 -2.42 10.73 2.67
CA VAL A 158 -3.82 10.40 2.40
C VAL A 158 -4.54 10.20 3.73
N THR A 159 -5.70 10.82 3.88
CA THR A 159 -6.64 10.54 4.97
C THR A 159 -7.68 9.55 4.45
N PRO A 160 -7.57 8.26 4.73
CA PRO A 160 -8.58 7.29 4.30
C PRO A 160 -9.82 7.41 5.18
N GLY A 161 -10.98 7.07 4.62
CA GLY A 161 -12.23 6.97 5.37
C GLY A 161 -12.26 5.75 6.31
N ILE A 162 -11.59 4.65 5.88
CA ILE A 162 -11.46 3.42 6.67
C ILE A 162 -10.00 2.98 6.67
N ASN A 163 -9.47 2.67 7.86
CA ASN A 163 -8.16 2.07 8.05
C ASN A 163 -8.31 0.65 8.59
N ILE A 164 -7.80 -0.33 7.86
CA ILE A 164 -7.72 -1.73 8.29
C ILE A 164 -6.28 -2.02 8.63
N LEU A 165 -6.02 -2.30 9.89
CA LEU A 165 -4.70 -2.59 10.40
C LEU A 165 -4.61 -4.07 10.76
N LEU A 166 -3.68 -4.78 10.12
CA LEU A 166 -3.39 -6.17 10.42
C LEU A 166 -2.32 -6.22 11.52
N VAL A 167 -2.59 -7.01 12.55
CA VAL A 167 -1.71 -7.23 13.70
C VAL A 167 -1.54 -8.73 13.86
N ASP A 168 -0.29 -9.20 14.04
CA ASP A 168 0.06 -10.58 14.39
C ASP A 168 0.10 -10.73 15.91
#